data_68ccaea45cce8ede83bbae628c662d68
#
_entry.id   68ccaea45cce8ede83bbae628c662d68
#
_cell.length_a   1.000
_cell.length_b   1.000
_cell.length_c   1.000
_cell.angle_alpha   90.00
_cell.angle_beta   90.00
_cell.angle_gamma   90.00
#
_symmetry.space_group_name_H-M   'P 1'
#
loop_
_entity.id
_entity.type
_entity.pdbx_description
1 polymer ?
#
loop_
_entity_poly.entity_id
_entity_poly.type
_entity_poly.pdbx_seq_one_letter_code
_entity_poly.pdbx_strand_id
1 'polypeptide(L)'
;MSLPDILDRDLRVVFCGINPGRVSAAAGAHFANPRNDFWRLLHAAGLTSRLYAPPEQHEVLAEGIGITNAALRTTRGSGDLRRADFADSAARLERIARELRPLWIAFVGKEAFRGTFGGRAELGIQSRELVKTRLYVLPSTSPANAAVPWAERLRWFRKLARVSAPLPRPGVRALLLDLDDRVLLFRYPSRGDAGVWAAPGGAVESGETDEEALRREIEEETHLRGIQVGPWIWTRRHVWAWNGTAYETTERFALVRVDARSVRPDASDSLFFGGVEQGFEWRWWTLEELERTPDETSPRRLATFVRELFENGPPNAPIDVGR
;
A
#
# COMPACT_ATOMS: atom_id res chain seq x y z
N MET A 1 15.77 -16.81 -15.24
CA MET A 1 14.43 -16.43 -14.72
C MET A 1 14.50 -14.99 -14.24
N SER A 2 13.51 -14.17 -14.53
CA SER A 2 13.39 -12.83 -13.96
C SER A 2 12.71 -12.94 -12.59
N LEU A 3 13.09 -12.10 -11.63
CA LEU A 3 12.41 -11.99 -10.35
C LEU A 3 11.19 -11.08 -10.54
N PRO A 4 9.98 -11.50 -10.13
CA PRO A 4 8.78 -10.67 -10.25
C PRO A 4 8.90 -9.38 -9.44
N ASP A 5 8.33 -8.30 -9.95
CA ASP A 5 8.21 -7.04 -9.23
C ASP A 5 7.22 -7.19 -8.06
N ILE A 6 7.44 -6.45 -6.97
CA ILE A 6 6.52 -6.31 -5.84
C ILE A 6 5.93 -4.92 -5.94
N LEU A 7 4.78 -4.80 -6.56
CA LEU A 7 4.19 -3.50 -6.88
C LEU A 7 2.70 -3.48 -6.57
N ASP A 8 2.22 -2.30 -6.24
CA ASP A 8 0.81 -1.97 -6.10
C ASP A 8 0.59 -0.50 -6.47
N ARG A 9 -0.67 -0.07 -6.52
CA ARG A 9 -1.03 1.32 -6.79
C ARG A 9 -0.76 2.20 -5.56
N ASP A 10 -0.52 3.47 -5.85
CA ASP A 10 -0.47 4.55 -4.86
C ASP A 10 0.53 4.30 -3.71
N LEU A 11 1.66 3.63 -4.03
CA LEU A 11 2.74 3.43 -3.08
C LEU A 11 3.48 4.74 -2.79
N ARG A 12 3.96 4.91 -1.55
CA ARG A 12 4.79 6.07 -1.22
C ARG A 12 6.19 5.97 -1.83
N VAL A 13 6.78 4.77 -1.90
CA VAL A 13 8.12 4.56 -2.47
C VAL A 13 8.20 3.22 -3.20
N VAL A 14 8.69 3.23 -4.43
CA VAL A 14 9.12 2.03 -5.13
C VAL A 14 10.65 2.00 -5.17
N PHE A 15 11.26 1.00 -4.55
CA PHE A 15 12.71 0.80 -4.60
C PHE A 15 13.09 0.09 -5.89
N CYS A 16 14.00 0.68 -6.65
CA CYS A 16 14.50 0.15 -7.90
C CYS A 16 15.94 -0.35 -7.72
N GLY A 17 16.12 -1.66 -7.58
CA GLY A 17 17.44 -2.29 -7.61
C GLY A 17 18.06 -2.23 -9.01
N ILE A 18 19.34 -2.59 -9.14
CA ILE A 18 19.98 -2.61 -10.46
C ILE A 18 19.50 -3.84 -11.26
N ASN A 19 19.59 -5.03 -10.70
CA ASN A 19 19.12 -6.28 -11.28
C ASN A 19 19.04 -7.39 -10.20
N PRO A 20 18.33 -8.50 -10.45
CA PRO A 20 18.37 -9.67 -9.59
C PRO A 20 19.77 -10.32 -9.63
N GLY A 21 20.42 -10.42 -8.45
CA GLY A 21 21.59 -11.28 -8.29
C GLY A 21 21.19 -12.75 -8.25
N ARG A 22 22.15 -13.68 -8.48
CA ARG A 22 21.87 -15.14 -8.47
C ARG A 22 21.24 -15.62 -7.17
N VAL A 23 21.71 -15.11 -6.01
CA VAL A 23 21.13 -15.46 -4.70
C VAL A 23 19.69 -15.04 -4.60
N SER A 24 19.36 -13.81 -5.01
CA SER A 24 17.97 -13.30 -5.02
C SER A 24 17.07 -14.08 -5.97
N ALA A 25 17.56 -14.39 -7.17
CA ALA A 25 16.82 -15.16 -8.15
C ALA A 25 16.56 -16.62 -7.68
N ALA A 26 17.54 -17.25 -7.04
CA ALA A 26 17.39 -18.60 -6.47
C ALA A 26 16.43 -18.63 -5.27
N ALA A 27 16.41 -17.57 -4.46
CA ALA A 27 15.53 -17.43 -3.30
C ALA A 27 14.11 -16.96 -3.68
N GLY A 28 13.87 -16.53 -4.93
CA GLY A 28 12.61 -15.90 -5.33
C GLY A 28 12.32 -14.58 -4.61
N ALA A 29 13.34 -13.93 -4.04
CA ALA A 29 13.18 -12.78 -3.19
C ALA A 29 14.21 -11.67 -3.46
N HIS A 30 13.74 -10.41 -3.47
CA HIS A 30 14.59 -9.24 -3.69
C HIS A 30 15.58 -9.06 -2.55
N PHE A 31 16.81 -8.62 -2.91
CA PHE A 31 17.88 -8.33 -1.95
C PHE A 31 18.18 -9.48 -0.95
N ALA A 32 17.99 -10.74 -1.39
CA ALA A 32 18.10 -11.92 -0.52
C ALA A 32 19.52 -12.32 -0.16
N ASN A 33 20.57 -11.69 -0.71
CA ASN A 33 21.93 -11.98 -0.26
C ASN A 33 22.09 -11.59 1.21
N PRO A 34 22.49 -12.51 2.12
CA PRO A 34 22.59 -12.23 3.56
C PRO A 34 23.52 -11.06 3.91
N ARG A 35 24.48 -10.74 3.04
CA ARG A 35 25.39 -9.59 3.21
C ARG A 35 24.83 -8.30 2.59
N ASN A 36 23.63 -8.30 2.03
CA ASN A 36 22.99 -7.09 1.51
C ASN A 36 22.28 -6.35 2.65
N ASP A 37 22.58 -5.07 2.80
CA ASP A 37 22.05 -4.27 3.91
C ASP A 37 20.66 -3.69 3.65
N PHE A 38 20.02 -3.98 2.52
CA PHE A 38 18.76 -3.33 2.11
C PHE A 38 17.67 -3.40 3.20
N TRP A 39 17.31 -4.60 3.62
CA TRP A 39 16.24 -4.82 4.62
C TRP A 39 16.58 -4.19 5.96
N ARG A 40 17.84 -4.29 6.39
CA ARG A 40 18.32 -3.67 7.62
C ARG A 40 18.30 -2.15 7.56
N LEU A 41 18.64 -1.56 6.40
CA LEU A 41 18.61 -0.11 6.18
C LEU A 41 17.17 0.43 6.13
N LEU A 42 16.22 -0.29 5.53
CA LEU A 42 14.80 0.09 5.56
C LEU A 42 14.31 0.26 6.99
N HIS A 43 14.52 -0.77 7.82
CA HIS A 43 14.08 -0.73 9.22
C HIS A 43 14.84 0.32 10.04
N ALA A 44 16.17 0.34 9.99
CA ALA A 44 16.98 1.31 10.74
C ALA A 44 16.73 2.77 10.35
N ALA A 45 16.21 3.02 9.15
CA ALA A 45 15.83 4.34 8.69
C ALA A 45 14.39 4.74 9.06
N GLY A 46 13.58 3.82 9.62
CA GLY A 46 12.17 4.05 9.91
C GLY A 46 11.26 4.03 8.67
N LEU A 47 11.70 3.35 7.58
CA LEU A 47 10.90 3.13 6.38
C LEU A 47 9.94 1.96 6.56
N THR A 48 10.24 1.04 7.47
CA THR A 48 9.37 -0.07 7.83
C THR A 48 9.19 -0.14 9.35
N SER A 49 8.04 -0.59 9.80
CA SER A 49 7.67 -0.72 11.22
C SER A 49 8.46 -1.82 11.92
N ARG A 50 8.90 -2.84 11.18
CA ARG A 50 9.73 -3.95 11.67
C ARG A 50 10.80 -4.34 10.64
N LEU A 51 11.74 -5.16 11.07
CA LEU A 51 12.71 -5.78 10.18
C LEU A 51 12.05 -6.95 9.45
N TYR A 52 11.93 -6.83 8.12
CA TYR A 52 11.46 -7.91 7.26
C TYR A 52 12.61 -8.78 6.78
N ALA A 53 12.37 -10.09 6.68
CA ALA A 53 13.22 -11.02 5.96
C ALA A 53 12.86 -11.03 4.46
N PRO A 54 13.80 -11.36 3.55
CA PRO A 54 13.51 -11.39 2.11
C PRO A 54 12.28 -12.22 1.69
N PRO A 55 11.96 -13.36 2.28
CA PRO A 55 10.73 -14.10 1.95
C PRO A 55 9.43 -13.35 2.29
N GLU A 56 9.47 -12.43 3.24
CA GLU A 56 8.33 -11.60 3.66
C GLU A 56 8.14 -10.35 2.77
N GLN A 57 8.85 -10.27 1.65
CA GLN A 57 8.91 -9.09 0.76
C GLN A 57 7.55 -8.53 0.33
N HIS A 58 6.51 -9.35 0.25
CA HIS A 58 5.17 -8.90 -0.12
C HIS A 58 4.47 -8.09 0.97
N GLU A 59 4.87 -8.29 2.23
CA GLU A 59 4.27 -7.58 3.35
C GLU A 59 4.66 -6.10 3.40
N VAL A 60 5.76 -5.70 2.72
CA VAL A 60 6.15 -4.28 2.66
C VAL A 60 5.17 -3.42 1.86
N LEU A 61 4.27 -4.02 1.10
CA LEU A 61 3.19 -3.29 0.44
C LEU A 61 2.29 -2.57 1.47
N ALA A 62 2.08 -3.15 2.65
CA ALA A 62 1.35 -2.50 3.74
C ALA A 62 2.07 -1.25 4.29
N GLU A 63 3.39 -1.19 4.14
CA GLU A 63 4.20 -0.01 4.47
C GLU A 63 4.20 1.05 3.33
N GLY A 64 3.41 0.85 2.27
CA GLY A 64 3.43 1.70 1.08
C GLY A 64 4.72 1.59 0.27
N ILE A 65 5.41 0.45 0.36
CA ILE A 65 6.69 0.19 -0.29
C ILE A 65 6.54 -0.87 -1.37
N GLY A 66 7.09 -0.60 -2.56
CA GLY A 66 7.24 -1.57 -3.64
C GLY A 66 8.70 -1.82 -3.98
N ILE A 67 8.94 -2.87 -4.73
CA ILE A 67 10.30 -3.26 -5.16
C ILE A 67 10.29 -3.68 -6.62
N THR A 68 11.25 -3.16 -7.38
CA THR A 68 11.51 -3.51 -8.79
C THR A 68 13.02 -3.49 -9.07
N ASN A 69 13.41 -3.76 -10.31
CA ASN A 69 14.80 -3.64 -10.77
C ASN A 69 14.88 -2.87 -12.07
N ALA A 70 15.96 -2.14 -12.31
CA ALA A 70 16.22 -1.43 -13.56
C ALA A 70 16.43 -2.42 -14.73
N ALA A 71 17.26 -3.43 -14.54
CA ALA A 71 17.46 -4.52 -15.49
C ALA A 71 16.85 -5.82 -14.96
N LEU A 72 16.17 -6.58 -15.83
CA LEU A 72 15.46 -7.82 -15.43
C LEU A 72 16.35 -9.06 -15.49
N ARG A 73 17.49 -9.00 -16.22
CA ARG A 73 18.39 -10.14 -16.39
C ARG A 73 19.13 -10.45 -15.09
N THR A 74 19.04 -11.68 -14.62
CA THR A 74 19.83 -12.19 -13.52
C THR A 74 21.29 -12.31 -13.88
N THR A 75 22.21 -11.76 -13.07
CA THR A 75 23.66 -11.86 -13.25
C THR A 75 24.35 -12.25 -11.94
N ARG A 76 25.65 -12.61 -12.02
CA ARG A 76 26.49 -12.85 -10.83
C ARG A 76 26.74 -11.54 -10.06
N GLY A 77 26.94 -10.45 -10.80
CA GLY A 77 27.19 -9.12 -10.27
C GLY A 77 26.76 -8.05 -11.27
N SER A 78 26.64 -6.81 -10.83
CA SER A 78 26.24 -5.68 -11.69
C SER A 78 27.24 -5.40 -12.81
N GLY A 79 28.50 -5.77 -12.67
CA GLY A 79 29.53 -5.65 -13.71
C GLY A 79 29.29 -6.52 -14.94
N ASP A 80 28.43 -7.54 -14.86
CA ASP A 80 28.06 -8.40 -15.98
C ASP A 80 26.93 -7.80 -16.83
N LEU A 81 26.33 -6.67 -16.40
CA LEU A 81 25.28 -5.98 -17.15
C LEU A 81 25.84 -5.21 -18.32
N ARG A 82 25.09 -5.25 -19.42
CA ARG A 82 25.40 -4.52 -20.67
C ARG A 82 24.38 -3.41 -20.86
N ARG A 83 24.69 -2.42 -21.68
CA ARG A 83 23.75 -1.34 -22.01
C ARG A 83 22.40 -1.85 -22.52
N ALA A 84 22.41 -2.94 -23.28
CA ALA A 84 21.20 -3.58 -23.79
C ALA A 84 20.26 -4.10 -22.66
N ASP A 85 20.79 -4.46 -21.48
CA ASP A 85 19.97 -4.92 -20.36
C ASP A 85 19.07 -3.82 -19.76
N PHE A 86 19.37 -2.56 -20.06
CA PHE A 86 18.62 -1.37 -19.62
C PHE A 86 17.76 -0.74 -20.73
N ALA A 87 17.72 -1.32 -21.95
CA ALA A 87 17.07 -0.70 -23.09
C ALA A 87 15.62 -0.28 -22.80
N ASP A 88 14.84 -1.14 -22.12
CA ASP A 88 13.44 -0.90 -21.79
C ASP A 88 13.22 -0.31 -20.39
N SER A 89 14.29 -0.08 -19.63
CA SER A 89 14.20 0.32 -18.21
C SER A 89 13.43 1.62 -18.04
N ALA A 90 13.75 2.65 -18.77
CA ALA A 90 13.11 3.96 -18.67
C ALA A 90 11.62 3.89 -19.02
N ALA A 91 11.29 3.24 -20.16
CA ALA A 91 9.89 3.08 -20.60
C ALA A 91 9.06 2.26 -19.61
N ARG A 92 9.64 1.20 -19.03
CA ARG A 92 8.98 0.37 -18.02
C ARG A 92 8.73 1.15 -16.71
N LEU A 93 9.71 1.91 -16.23
CA LEU A 93 9.54 2.74 -15.03
C LEU A 93 8.55 3.89 -15.28
N GLU A 94 8.51 4.46 -16.47
CA GLU A 94 7.51 5.47 -16.84
C GLU A 94 6.10 4.88 -16.85
N ARG A 95 5.93 3.64 -17.34
CA ARG A 95 4.66 2.93 -17.26
C ARG A 95 4.25 2.68 -15.80
N ILE A 96 5.16 2.21 -14.94
CA ILE A 96 4.91 2.07 -13.49
C ILE A 96 4.47 3.42 -12.90
N ALA A 97 5.15 4.51 -13.24
CA ALA A 97 4.80 5.85 -12.75
C ALA A 97 3.41 6.30 -13.23
N ARG A 98 3.03 5.97 -14.46
CA ARG A 98 1.74 6.36 -15.04
C ARG A 98 0.59 5.52 -14.50
N GLU A 99 0.77 4.20 -14.42
CA GLU A 99 -0.30 3.27 -14.07
C GLU A 99 -0.45 3.11 -12.56
N LEU A 100 0.66 3.02 -11.81
CA LEU A 100 0.66 2.74 -10.38
C LEU A 100 0.89 3.98 -9.50
N ARG A 101 1.38 5.07 -10.09
CA ARG A 101 1.51 6.41 -9.47
C ARG A 101 2.21 6.45 -8.11
N PRO A 102 3.35 5.79 -7.92
CA PRO A 102 4.09 5.94 -6.68
C PRO A 102 4.56 7.39 -6.51
N LEU A 103 4.66 7.88 -5.26
CA LEU A 103 5.20 9.23 -5.02
C LEU A 103 6.68 9.31 -5.38
N TRP A 104 7.43 8.25 -5.08
CA TRP A 104 8.86 8.17 -5.29
C TRP A 104 9.26 6.87 -5.95
N ILE A 105 10.24 6.95 -6.88
CA ILE A 105 11.05 5.80 -7.27
C ILE A 105 12.46 6.04 -6.76
N ALA A 106 12.92 5.17 -5.85
CA ALA A 106 14.23 5.26 -5.19
C ALA A 106 15.20 4.23 -5.76
N PHE A 107 16.15 4.68 -6.57
CA PHE A 107 17.19 3.83 -7.16
C PHE A 107 18.21 3.41 -6.11
N VAL A 108 18.38 2.11 -5.90
CA VAL A 108 19.35 1.54 -4.95
C VAL A 108 20.71 1.38 -5.65
N GLY A 109 21.50 2.45 -5.61
CA GLY A 109 22.78 2.58 -6.28
C GLY A 109 22.73 3.46 -7.52
N LYS A 110 23.77 4.29 -7.69
CA LYS A 110 23.92 5.21 -8.84
C LYS A 110 23.88 4.49 -10.19
N GLU A 111 24.36 3.25 -10.25
CA GLU A 111 24.41 2.48 -11.49
C GLU A 111 23.03 2.07 -12.00
N ALA A 112 22.06 1.83 -11.11
CA ALA A 112 20.67 1.57 -11.51
C ALA A 112 20.07 2.79 -12.23
N PHE A 113 20.29 4.00 -11.71
CA PHE A 113 19.86 5.25 -12.34
C PHE A 113 20.57 5.52 -13.65
N ARG A 114 21.91 5.38 -13.65
CA ARG A 114 22.74 5.61 -14.87
C ARG A 114 22.40 4.64 -15.99
N GLY A 115 22.18 3.37 -15.66
CA GLY A 115 21.76 2.36 -16.63
C GLY A 115 20.42 2.73 -17.28
N THR A 116 19.49 3.24 -16.48
CA THR A 116 18.13 3.62 -16.94
C THR A 116 18.14 4.89 -17.79
N PHE A 117 18.78 5.96 -17.33
CA PHE A 117 18.65 7.29 -17.94
C PHE A 117 19.92 7.82 -18.59
N GLY A 118 21.05 7.16 -18.38
CA GLY A 118 22.36 7.70 -18.73
C GLY A 118 22.81 8.85 -17.83
N GLY A 119 23.91 9.50 -18.20
CA GLY A 119 24.40 10.70 -17.54
C GLY A 119 24.95 10.50 -16.12
N ARG A 120 25.03 11.61 -15.40
CA ARG A 120 25.54 11.64 -14.02
C ARG A 120 24.40 11.43 -13.02
N ALA A 121 24.62 10.61 -12.01
CA ALA A 121 23.71 10.40 -10.89
C ALA A 121 24.31 10.99 -9.59
N GLU A 122 23.58 11.85 -8.92
CA GLU A 122 23.93 12.33 -7.59
C GLU A 122 23.07 11.60 -6.56
N LEU A 123 23.55 11.50 -5.31
CA LEU A 123 22.72 10.92 -4.23
C LEU A 123 21.66 11.94 -3.80
N GLY A 124 20.45 11.45 -3.51
CA GLY A 124 19.32 12.27 -3.11
C GLY A 124 18.30 12.48 -4.23
N ILE A 125 17.54 13.57 -4.11
CA ILE A 125 16.48 13.97 -5.05
C ILE A 125 17.11 14.30 -6.40
N GLN A 126 16.49 13.83 -7.48
CA GLN A 126 16.88 14.14 -8.85
C GLN A 126 15.97 15.24 -9.42
N SER A 127 16.49 16.03 -10.37
CA SER A 127 15.71 17.05 -11.08
C SER A 127 14.71 16.43 -12.08
N ARG A 128 14.96 15.19 -12.51
CA ARG A 128 14.07 14.44 -13.40
C ARG A 128 12.92 13.86 -12.60
N GLU A 129 11.74 13.89 -13.19
CA GLU A 129 10.55 13.16 -12.72
C GLU A 129 10.05 12.22 -13.83
N LEU A 130 9.29 11.21 -13.46
CA LEU A 130 8.51 10.37 -14.38
C LEU A 130 7.03 10.66 -14.15
N VAL A 131 6.37 11.33 -15.09
CA VAL A 131 5.00 11.85 -14.93
C VAL A 131 4.92 12.79 -13.72
N LYS A 132 4.41 12.33 -12.58
CA LYS A 132 4.38 13.05 -11.29
C LYS A 132 5.16 12.32 -10.19
N THR A 133 5.87 11.25 -10.54
CA THR A 133 6.68 10.46 -9.62
C THR A 133 8.08 11.08 -9.53
N ARG A 134 8.48 11.46 -8.32
CA ARG A 134 9.81 12.00 -8.05
C ARG A 134 10.85 10.88 -8.01
N LEU A 135 12.07 11.19 -8.41
CA LEU A 135 13.16 10.24 -8.40
C LEU A 135 14.17 10.54 -7.29
N TYR A 136 14.64 9.49 -6.65
CA TYR A 136 15.65 9.55 -5.60
C TYR A 136 16.76 8.54 -5.88
N VAL A 137 18.01 8.88 -5.59
CA VAL A 137 19.14 7.96 -5.71
C VAL A 137 19.76 7.72 -4.34
N LEU A 138 19.81 6.45 -3.97
CA LEU A 138 20.43 5.95 -2.74
C LEU A 138 21.81 5.39 -3.01
N PRO A 139 22.70 5.30 -2.02
CA PRO A 139 23.88 4.48 -2.13
C PRO A 139 23.51 2.99 -2.28
N SER A 140 24.35 2.23 -2.99
CA SER A 140 24.14 0.79 -3.14
C SER A 140 24.21 0.08 -1.78
N THR A 141 23.30 -0.88 -1.59
CA THR A 141 23.24 -1.75 -0.40
C THR A 141 24.02 -3.06 -0.58
N SER A 142 24.55 -3.27 -1.78
CA SER A 142 25.35 -4.46 -2.11
C SER A 142 26.63 -4.54 -1.29
N PRO A 143 27.07 -5.74 -0.86
CA PRO A 143 28.36 -5.93 -0.21
C PRO A 143 29.55 -5.50 -1.10
N ALA A 144 29.38 -5.44 -2.42
CA ALA A 144 30.39 -4.90 -3.32
C ALA A 144 30.66 -3.39 -3.12
N ASN A 145 29.75 -2.68 -2.43
CA ASN A 145 29.90 -1.26 -2.07
C ASN A 145 30.39 -1.05 -0.62
N ALA A 146 31.20 -1.95 -0.13
CA ALA A 146 31.70 -1.94 1.26
C ALA A 146 32.51 -0.68 1.61
N ALA A 147 33.03 0.05 0.62
CA ALA A 147 33.75 1.31 0.82
C ALA A 147 32.85 2.45 1.36
N VAL A 148 31.52 2.37 1.21
CA VAL A 148 30.59 3.34 1.78
C VAL A 148 30.17 2.86 3.17
N PRO A 149 30.51 3.60 4.24
CA PRO A 149 30.18 3.18 5.61
C PRO A 149 28.68 3.04 5.84
N TRP A 150 28.30 2.13 6.74
CA TRP A 150 26.90 1.93 7.15
C TRP A 150 26.21 3.25 7.53
N ALA A 151 26.86 4.07 8.37
CA ALA A 151 26.32 5.34 8.84
C ALA A 151 25.97 6.30 7.69
N GLU A 152 26.80 6.34 6.65
CA GLU A 152 26.53 7.17 5.47
C GLU A 152 25.37 6.60 4.66
N ARG A 153 25.31 5.29 4.43
CA ARG A 153 24.17 4.65 3.77
C ARG A 153 22.88 4.92 4.54
N LEU A 154 22.89 4.73 5.85
CA LEU A 154 21.73 4.98 6.72
C LEU A 154 21.29 6.44 6.70
N ARG A 155 22.21 7.40 6.63
CA ARG A 155 21.91 8.83 6.50
C ARG A 155 21.05 9.12 5.25
N TRP A 156 21.37 8.50 4.12
CA TRP A 156 20.61 8.69 2.89
C TRP A 156 19.23 8.01 2.92
N PHE A 157 19.13 6.84 3.51
CA PHE A 157 17.85 6.17 3.72
C PHE A 157 16.95 6.98 4.68
N ARG A 158 17.50 7.55 5.76
CA ARG A 158 16.75 8.46 6.66
C ARG A 158 16.29 9.74 5.98
N LYS A 159 17.08 10.30 5.05
CA LYS A 159 16.63 11.45 4.25
C LYS A 159 15.44 11.07 3.36
N LEU A 160 15.48 9.92 2.70
CA LEU A 160 14.34 9.42 1.94
C LEU A 160 13.12 9.20 2.86
N ALA A 161 13.30 8.57 4.02
CA ALA A 161 12.23 8.35 4.99
C ALA A 161 11.52 9.66 5.37
N ARG A 162 12.28 10.74 5.60
CA ARG A 162 11.70 12.07 5.94
C ARG A 162 10.88 12.67 4.80
N VAL A 163 11.38 12.61 3.55
CA VAL A 163 10.67 13.23 2.42
C VAL A 163 9.51 12.38 1.92
N SER A 164 9.44 11.11 2.32
CA SER A 164 8.34 10.19 2.02
C SER A 164 7.51 9.83 3.25
N ALA A 165 7.68 10.54 4.38
CA ALA A 165 6.96 10.25 5.61
C ALA A 165 5.44 10.37 5.40
N PRO A 166 4.66 9.37 5.81
CA PRO A 166 3.22 9.45 5.74
C PRO A 166 2.65 10.32 6.85
N LEU A 167 1.53 10.98 6.56
CA LEU A 167 0.73 11.69 7.58
C LEU A 167 -0.22 10.68 8.24
N PRO A 168 -0.37 10.71 9.57
CA PRO A 168 -1.35 9.89 10.26
C PRO A 168 -2.77 10.22 9.79
N ARG A 169 -3.57 9.20 9.55
CA ARG A 169 -4.99 9.32 9.18
C ARG A 169 -5.78 8.20 9.85
N PRO A 170 -6.11 8.33 11.16
CA PRO A 170 -6.97 7.37 11.84
C PRO A 170 -8.33 7.32 11.16
N GLY A 171 -8.95 6.15 11.15
CA GLY A 171 -10.24 5.93 10.54
C GLY A 171 -11.06 4.85 11.23
N VAL A 172 -12.36 4.87 10.97
CA VAL A 172 -13.32 3.90 11.48
C VAL A 172 -14.17 3.34 10.35
N ARG A 173 -14.58 2.09 10.48
CA ARG A 173 -15.45 1.38 9.53
C ARG A 173 -16.53 0.62 10.29
N ALA A 174 -17.73 0.56 9.73
CA ALA A 174 -18.78 -0.29 10.23
C ALA A 174 -18.96 -1.53 9.34
N LEU A 175 -18.72 -2.72 9.89
CA LEU A 175 -19.24 -3.93 9.27
C LEU A 175 -20.73 -3.99 9.55
N LEU A 176 -21.54 -3.40 8.66
CA LEU A 176 -23.00 -3.39 8.77
C LEU A 176 -23.54 -4.74 8.30
N LEU A 177 -24.19 -5.47 9.21
CA LEU A 177 -24.92 -6.69 8.92
C LEU A 177 -26.42 -6.46 9.04
N ASP A 178 -27.16 -6.93 8.07
CA ASP A 178 -28.64 -6.95 8.18
C ASP A 178 -29.13 -8.22 8.91
N LEU A 179 -30.46 -8.39 8.94
CA LEU A 179 -31.11 -9.51 9.60
C LEU A 179 -30.90 -10.86 8.88
N ASP A 180 -30.49 -10.82 7.61
CA ASP A 180 -30.19 -11.98 6.78
C ASP A 180 -28.67 -12.24 6.70
N ASP A 181 -27.87 -11.66 7.60
CA ASP A 181 -26.40 -11.73 7.63
C ASP A 181 -25.72 -11.23 6.35
N ARG A 182 -26.35 -10.32 5.60
CA ARG A 182 -25.73 -9.69 4.44
C ARG A 182 -24.90 -8.49 4.89
N VAL A 183 -23.76 -8.27 4.22
CA VAL A 183 -22.83 -7.16 4.48
C VAL A 183 -23.12 -6.01 3.53
N LEU A 184 -23.29 -4.80 4.07
CA LEU A 184 -23.36 -3.59 3.25
C LEU A 184 -21.95 -3.13 2.86
N LEU A 185 -21.74 -3.01 1.55
CA LEU A 185 -20.51 -2.42 1.02
C LEU A 185 -20.82 -1.30 0.04
N PHE A 186 -19.92 -0.32 0.03
CA PHE A 186 -19.88 0.77 -0.92
C PHE A 186 -18.72 0.57 -1.88
N ARG A 187 -18.94 0.95 -3.14
CA ARG A 187 -17.91 0.93 -4.16
C ARG A 187 -17.21 2.27 -4.22
N TYR A 188 -16.07 2.35 -3.58
CA TYR A 188 -15.23 3.54 -3.63
C TYR A 188 -14.50 3.59 -4.96
N PRO A 189 -14.42 4.77 -5.61
CA PRO A 189 -13.68 4.90 -6.84
C PRO A 189 -12.21 4.56 -6.58
N SER A 190 -11.72 3.48 -7.17
CA SER A 190 -10.29 3.32 -7.35
C SER A 190 -9.91 4.06 -8.62
N ARG A 191 -8.70 4.59 -8.71
CA ARG A 191 -8.23 5.29 -9.92
C ARG A 191 -8.01 4.33 -11.10
N GLY A 192 -8.99 3.53 -11.43
CA GLY A 192 -9.16 2.64 -12.56
C GLY A 192 -10.64 2.27 -12.57
N ASP A 193 -11.19 1.78 -13.67
CA ASP A 193 -12.63 1.58 -13.86
C ASP A 193 -13.31 0.58 -12.91
N ALA A 194 -12.54 -0.18 -12.13
CA ALA A 194 -13.08 -1.28 -11.36
C ALA A 194 -13.63 -0.91 -9.97
N GLY A 195 -13.17 0.18 -9.33
CA GLY A 195 -13.53 0.50 -7.93
C GLY A 195 -13.08 -0.56 -6.91
N VAL A 196 -13.25 -0.26 -5.63
CA VAL A 196 -12.97 -1.17 -4.50
C VAL A 196 -14.19 -1.21 -3.59
N TRP A 197 -14.70 -2.39 -3.29
CA TRP A 197 -15.78 -2.57 -2.34
C TRP A 197 -15.26 -2.55 -0.90
N ALA A 198 -15.75 -1.64 -0.10
CA ALA A 198 -15.36 -1.50 1.30
C ALA A 198 -16.56 -1.20 2.19
N ALA A 199 -16.42 -1.52 3.47
CA ALA A 199 -17.38 -1.18 4.48
C ALA A 199 -17.49 0.35 4.65
N PRO A 200 -18.70 0.90 4.94
CA PRO A 200 -18.90 2.32 5.19
C PRO A 200 -18.10 2.83 6.37
N GLY A 201 -17.76 4.12 6.34
CA GLY A 201 -16.98 4.82 7.35
C GLY A 201 -15.87 5.67 6.74
N GLY A 202 -15.20 6.45 7.58
CA GLY A 202 -14.21 7.42 7.13
C GLY A 202 -13.17 7.80 8.16
N ALA A 203 -12.69 9.03 8.09
CA ALA A 203 -11.65 9.53 8.98
C ALA A 203 -12.20 9.93 10.35
N VAL A 204 -11.40 9.73 11.39
CA VAL A 204 -11.66 10.31 12.71
C VAL A 204 -11.20 11.76 12.69
N GLU A 205 -12.10 12.70 12.93
CA GLU A 205 -11.78 14.11 12.96
C GLU A 205 -11.15 14.52 14.32
N SER A 206 -10.52 15.70 14.31
CA SER A 206 -9.84 16.19 15.51
C SER A 206 -10.83 16.43 16.65
N GLY A 207 -10.64 15.72 17.75
CA GLY A 207 -11.48 15.81 18.95
C GLY A 207 -12.61 14.79 19.01
N GLU A 208 -12.83 14.00 17.94
CA GLU A 208 -13.79 12.90 17.97
C GLU A 208 -13.19 11.63 18.61
N THR A 209 -14.02 10.88 19.30
CA THR A 209 -13.76 9.48 19.61
C THR A 209 -14.04 8.60 18.39
N ASP A 210 -13.50 7.38 18.34
CA ASP A 210 -13.78 6.41 17.28
C ASP A 210 -15.28 6.12 17.13
N GLU A 211 -16.03 6.11 18.24
CA GLU A 211 -17.47 5.86 18.22
C GLU A 211 -18.26 7.05 17.67
N GLU A 212 -17.89 8.27 18.03
CA GLU A 212 -18.50 9.50 17.49
C GLU A 212 -18.27 9.60 15.98
N ALA A 213 -17.02 9.40 15.54
CA ALA A 213 -16.68 9.38 14.13
C ALA A 213 -17.48 8.31 13.37
N LEU A 214 -17.58 7.08 13.93
CA LEU A 214 -18.34 6.00 13.29
C LEU A 214 -19.84 6.35 13.15
N ARG A 215 -20.45 6.93 14.18
CA ARG A 215 -21.85 7.34 14.13
C ARG A 215 -22.08 8.43 13.08
N ARG A 216 -21.20 9.43 13.03
CA ARG A 216 -21.25 10.51 12.02
C ARG A 216 -21.14 9.95 10.60
N GLU A 217 -20.10 9.15 10.31
CA GLU A 217 -19.87 8.59 8.99
C GLU A 217 -21.03 7.68 8.54
N ILE A 218 -21.58 6.86 9.43
CA ILE A 218 -22.74 6.02 9.10
C ILE A 218 -23.99 6.85 8.87
N GLU A 219 -24.23 7.92 9.64
CA GLU A 219 -25.35 8.83 9.37
C GLU A 219 -25.19 9.53 8.01
N GLU A 220 -23.99 10.02 7.70
CA GLU A 220 -23.68 10.69 6.44
C GLU A 220 -23.83 9.76 5.22
N GLU A 221 -23.32 8.52 5.30
CA GLU A 221 -23.30 7.60 4.17
C GLU A 221 -24.60 6.76 4.01
N THR A 222 -25.37 6.55 5.09
CA THR A 222 -26.52 5.63 5.07
C THR A 222 -27.83 6.22 5.58
N HIS A 223 -27.82 7.45 6.12
CA HIS A 223 -28.90 8.12 6.84
C HIS A 223 -29.45 7.38 8.08
N LEU A 224 -28.69 6.36 8.56
CA LEU A 224 -29.01 5.69 9.80
C LEU A 224 -28.63 6.54 11.01
N ARG A 225 -29.60 6.77 11.89
CA ARG A 225 -29.40 7.48 13.17
C ARG A 225 -29.53 6.54 14.35
N GLY A 226 -28.78 6.87 15.41
CA GLY A 226 -28.91 6.17 16.69
C GLY A 226 -28.48 4.70 16.65
N ILE A 227 -27.54 4.35 15.77
CA ILE A 227 -27.00 3.00 15.70
C ILE A 227 -26.38 2.57 17.04
N GLN A 228 -26.55 1.30 17.38
CA GLN A 228 -25.78 0.70 18.47
C GLN A 228 -24.45 0.18 17.90
N VAL A 229 -23.36 0.82 18.31
CA VAL A 229 -22.02 0.35 17.96
C VAL A 229 -21.73 -0.90 18.77
N GLY A 230 -21.53 -2.00 18.06
CA GLY A 230 -21.19 -3.29 18.66
C GLY A 230 -19.70 -3.40 18.98
N PRO A 231 -19.17 -4.62 19.19
CA PRO A 231 -17.77 -4.80 19.49
C PRO A 231 -16.88 -4.35 18.32
N TRP A 232 -15.71 -3.80 18.67
CA TRP A 232 -14.64 -3.59 17.71
C TRP A 232 -14.01 -4.94 17.38
N ILE A 233 -14.11 -5.35 16.11
CA ILE A 233 -13.76 -6.71 15.69
C ILE A 233 -12.44 -6.79 14.96
N TRP A 234 -12.10 -5.76 14.17
CA TRP A 234 -10.89 -5.76 13.35
C TRP A 234 -10.12 -4.46 13.46
N THR A 235 -8.83 -4.55 13.19
CA THR A 235 -7.94 -3.41 12.95
C THR A 235 -7.23 -3.60 11.63
N ARG A 236 -6.85 -2.50 10.97
CA ARG A 236 -6.05 -2.50 9.77
C ARG A 236 -5.11 -1.31 9.76
N ARG A 237 -3.85 -1.54 9.42
CA ARG A 237 -2.87 -0.49 9.19
C ARG A 237 -2.31 -0.62 7.78
N HIS A 238 -2.31 0.48 7.02
CA HIS A 238 -1.69 0.52 5.70
C HIS A 238 -1.20 1.93 5.37
N VAL A 239 -0.18 1.99 4.50
CA VAL A 239 0.35 3.25 3.99
C VAL A 239 0.04 3.34 2.50
N TRP A 240 -0.48 4.47 2.08
CA TRP A 240 -0.87 4.74 0.71
C TRP A 240 -0.59 6.20 0.33
N ALA A 241 -0.71 6.54 -0.95
CA ALA A 241 -0.39 7.86 -1.46
C ALA A 241 -1.56 8.46 -2.24
N TRP A 242 -1.83 9.75 -1.99
CA TRP A 242 -2.86 10.50 -2.69
C TRP A 242 -2.43 11.94 -2.92
N ASN A 243 -2.63 12.48 -4.13
CA ASN A 243 -2.33 13.86 -4.49
C ASN A 243 -0.95 14.37 -4.00
N GLY A 244 0.08 13.54 -4.14
CA GLY A 244 1.44 13.90 -3.77
C GLY A 244 1.78 13.75 -2.28
N THR A 245 0.83 13.28 -1.46
CA THR A 245 1.00 13.04 -0.03
C THR A 245 0.88 11.56 0.30
N ALA A 246 1.74 11.06 1.18
CA ALA A 246 1.58 9.73 1.78
C ALA A 246 0.73 9.82 3.04
N TYR A 247 -0.13 8.84 3.25
CA TYR A 247 -0.96 8.69 4.45
C TYR A 247 -0.72 7.34 5.08
N GLU A 248 -0.67 7.32 6.42
CA GLU A 248 -0.73 6.11 7.23
C GLU A 248 -2.12 6.03 7.83
N THR A 249 -2.93 5.11 7.34
CA THR A 249 -4.28 4.89 7.83
C THR A 249 -4.26 3.72 8.82
N THR A 250 -4.76 3.98 10.02
CA THR A 250 -5.09 2.96 11.01
C THR A 250 -6.59 2.95 11.17
N GLU A 251 -7.25 1.89 10.69
CA GLU A 251 -8.70 1.72 10.75
C GLU A 251 -9.09 0.73 11.83
N ARG A 252 -10.20 1.03 12.52
CA ARG A 252 -10.89 0.12 13.41
C ARG A 252 -12.26 -0.21 12.85
N PHE A 253 -12.64 -1.47 12.88
CA PHE A 253 -13.91 -1.94 12.36
C PHE A 253 -14.81 -2.36 13.52
N ALA A 254 -15.99 -1.75 13.62
CA ALA A 254 -17.02 -2.18 14.55
C ALA A 254 -18.07 -3.02 13.83
N LEU A 255 -18.60 -4.03 14.54
CA LEU A 255 -19.74 -4.81 14.09
C LEU A 255 -21.02 -4.03 14.43
N VAL A 256 -21.89 -3.80 13.45
CA VAL A 256 -23.16 -3.09 13.64
C VAL A 256 -24.26 -3.88 12.96
N ARG A 257 -25.33 -4.22 13.68
CA ARG A 257 -26.52 -4.89 13.14
C ARG A 257 -27.63 -3.88 12.89
N VAL A 258 -28.26 -3.97 11.72
CA VAL A 258 -29.30 -3.03 11.29
C VAL A 258 -30.44 -3.75 10.56
N ASP A 259 -31.61 -3.11 10.47
CA ASP A 259 -32.62 -3.52 9.49
C ASP A 259 -32.25 -2.92 8.15
N ALA A 260 -32.03 -3.73 7.12
CA ALA A 260 -31.70 -3.30 5.77
C ALA A 260 -32.70 -2.28 5.21
N ARG A 261 -33.98 -2.33 5.63
CA ARG A 261 -35.04 -1.40 5.23
C ARG A 261 -34.82 0.03 5.74
N SER A 262 -34.03 0.18 6.80
CA SER A 262 -33.71 1.48 7.39
C SER A 262 -32.54 2.18 6.71
N VAL A 263 -31.76 1.45 5.89
CA VAL A 263 -30.61 1.98 5.16
C VAL A 263 -31.10 2.68 3.89
N ARG A 264 -30.77 3.95 3.74
CA ARG A 264 -31.17 4.80 2.62
C ARG A 264 -29.98 5.57 2.05
N PRO A 265 -28.94 4.91 1.51
CA PRO A 265 -27.88 5.66 0.86
C PRO A 265 -28.46 6.43 -0.31
N ASP A 266 -28.26 7.72 -0.35
CA ASP A 266 -28.72 8.54 -1.46
C ASP A 266 -27.65 8.48 -2.57
N ALA A 267 -28.06 8.15 -3.79
CA ALA A 267 -27.19 8.17 -4.96
C ALA A 267 -26.70 9.60 -5.31
N SER A 268 -27.36 10.62 -4.74
CA SER A 268 -26.94 12.03 -4.87
C SER A 268 -25.94 12.45 -3.77
N ASP A 269 -25.79 11.66 -2.71
CA ASP A 269 -24.77 11.92 -1.71
C ASP A 269 -23.41 11.55 -2.30
N SER A 270 -22.67 12.57 -2.67
CA SER A 270 -21.33 12.42 -3.22
C SER A 270 -20.33 12.14 -2.11
N LEU A 271 -19.66 10.99 -2.19
CA LEU A 271 -18.43 10.79 -1.40
C LEU A 271 -17.41 11.85 -1.81
N PHE A 272 -17.06 12.68 -0.85
CA PHE A 272 -15.98 13.64 -1.04
C PHE A 272 -14.63 12.90 -0.98
N PHE A 273 -14.29 12.18 -2.04
CA PHE A 273 -12.99 11.53 -2.16
C PHE A 273 -12.05 12.45 -2.94
N GLY A 274 -11.24 13.24 -2.22
CA GLY A 274 -10.19 14.06 -2.84
C GLY A 274 -10.69 15.14 -3.81
N GLY A 275 -11.87 15.70 -3.58
CA GLY A 275 -12.40 16.83 -4.37
C GLY A 275 -13.13 16.42 -5.67
N VAL A 276 -13.50 15.17 -5.84
CA VAL A 276 -14.32 14.70 -6.96
C VAL A 276 -15.63 14.14 -6.42
N GLU A 277 -16.74 14.78 -6.78
CA GLU A 277 -18.09 14.24 -6.58
C GLU A 277 -18.31 13.07 -7.53
N GLN A 278 -18.49 11.86 -7.01
CA GLN A 278 -18.94 10.71 -7.78
C GLN A 278 -20.10 10.04 -7.06
N GLY A 279 -21.13 9.67 -7.80
CA GLY A 279 -22.26 8.91 -7.27
C GLY A 279 -21.83 7.56 -6.71
N PHE A 280 -22.49 7.14 -5.63
CA PHE A 280 -22.22 5.88 -4.97
C PHE A 280 -22.83 4.71 -5.69
N GLU A 281 -22.07 3.62 -5.84
CA GLU A 281 -22.62 2.29 -6.00
C GLU A 281 -22.53 1.59 -4.62
N TRP A 282 -23.64 0.99 -4.15
CA TRP A 282 -23.70 0.25 -2.92
C TRP A 282 -24.61 -0.95 -3.06
N ARG A 283 -24.35 -2.01 -2.31
CA ARG A 283 -25.23 -3.17 -2.26
C ARG A 283 -24.98 -3.99 -0.98
N TRP A 284 -26.01 -4.78 -0.66
CA TRP A 284 -25.91 -5.85 0.31
C TRP A 284 -25.31 -7.08 -0.34
N TRP A 285 -24.32 -7.66 0.31
CA TRP A 285 -23.61 -8.83 -0.15
C TRP A 285 -23.85 -10.01 0.77
N THR A 286 -24.23 -11.18 0.23
CA THR A 286 -24.13 -12.45 0.96
C THR A 286 -22.66 -12.88 1.04
N LEU A 287 -22.32 -13.77 2.01
CA LEU A 287 -20.97 -14.34 2.08
C LEU A 287 -20.61 -15.06 0.78
N GLU A 288 -21.54 -15.83 0.20
CA GLU A 288 -21.33 -16.57 -1.05
C GLU A 288 -20.97 -15.65 -2.23
N GLU A 289 -21.63 -14.48 -2.33
CA GLU A 289 -21.31 -13.47 -3.34
C GLU A 289 -19.93 -12.86 -3.11
N LEU A 290 -19.55 -12.57 -1.86
CA LEU A 290 -18.23 -12.06 -1.52
C LEU A 290 -17.10 -13.03 -1.85
N GLU A 291 -17.36 -14.34 -1.73
CA GLU A 291 -16.39 -15.37 -2.06
C GLU A 291 -16.18 -15.58 -3.55
N ARG A 292 -17.20 -15.29 -4.35
CA ARG A 292 -17.19 -15.52 -5.80
C ARG A 292 -16.85 -14.26 -6.62
N THR A 293 -16.90 -13.10 -6.01
CA THR A 293 -16.66 -11.85 -6.76
C THR A 293 -15.23 -11.77 -7.27
N PRO A 294 -15.02 -11.37 -8.53
CA PRO A 294 -13.71 -10.99 -9.03
C PRO A 294 -13.31 -9.57 -8.62
N ASP A 295 -14.24 -8.80 -8.05
CA ASP A 295 -14.02 -7.42 -7.66
C ASP A 295 -13.08 -7.30 -6.45
N GLU A 296 -12.30 -6.23 -6.42
CA GLU A 296 -11.40 -5.97 -5.29
C GLU A 296 -12.22 -5.52 -4.06
N THR A 297 -11.93 -6.12 -2.91
CA THR A 297 -12.49 -5.73 -1.61
C THR A 297 -11.43 -5.13 -0.69
N SER A 298 -11.86 -4.32 0.26
CA SER A 298 -11.00 -3.72 1.27
C SER A 298 -11.56 -4.00 2.68
N PRO A 299 -10.87 -4.84 3.49
CA PRO A 299 -9.60 -5.54 3.22
C PRO A 299 -9.71 -6.59 2.11
N ARG A 300 -8.60 -6.92 1.47
CA ARG A 300 -8.56 -7.86 0.31
C ARG A 300 -9.10 -9.26 0.60
N ARG A 301 -9.06 -9.70 1.85
CA ARG A 301 -9.58 -11.00 2.30
C ARG A 301 -10.90 -10.86 3.04
N LEU A 302 -11.70 -9.84 2.72
CA LEU A 302 -12.95 -9.54 3.44
C LEU A 302 -13.86 -10.77 3.59
N ALA A 303 -14.08 -11.53 2.51
CA ALA A 303 -14.91 -12.74 2.56
C ALA A 303 -14.40 -13.76 3.60
N THR A 304 -13.07 -13.97 3.68
CA THR A 304 -12.47 -14.86 4.69
C THR A 304 -12.77 -14.38 6.11
N PHE A 305 -12.58 -13.10 6.37
CA PHE A 305 -12.81 -12.54 7.72
C PHE A 305 -14.29 -12.51 8.10
N VAL A 306 -15.18 -12.29 7.13
CA VAL A 306 -16.64 -12.40 7.35
C VAL A 306 -17.04 -13.82 7.66
N ARG A 307 -16.50 -14.82 6.95
CA ARG A 307 -16.74 -16.25 7.24
C ARG A 307 -16.29 -16.61 8.65
N GLU A 308 -15.06 -16.25 9.03
CA GLU A 308 -14.52 -16.50 10.36
C GLU A 308 -15.39 -15.84 11.46
N LEU A 309 -15.92 -14.63 11.20
CA LEU A 309 -16.85 -13.96 12.10
C LEU A 309 -18.17 -14.70 12.25
N PHE A 310 -18.73 -15.26 11.18
CA PHE A 310 -19.99 -16.02 11.23
C PHE A 310 -19.81 -17.39 11.91
N GLU A 311 -18.67 -18.03 11.70
CA GLU A 311 -18.37 -19.33 12.30
C GLU A 311 -18.05 -19.24 13.80
N ASN A 312 -17.30 -18.21 14.22
CA ASN A 312 -16.71 -18.12 15.55
C ASN A 312 -17.29 -16.99 16.41
N GLY A 313 -18.16 -16.15 15.83
CA GLY A 313 -18.63 -14.93 16.49
C GLY A 313 -17.57 -13.81 16.57
N PRO A 314 -17.92 -12.68 17.19
CA PRO A 314 -16.98 -11.57 17.37
C PRO A 314 -15.78 -11.98 18.22
N PRO A 315 -14.55 -11.60 17.82
CA PRO A 315 -13.35 -11.91 18.59
C PRO A 315 -13.33 -11.14 19.93
N ASN A 316 -12.69 -11.70 20.94
CA ASN A 316 -12.54 -11.06 22.26
C ASN A 316 -11.71 -9.76 22.23
N ALA A 317 -10.85 -9.62 21.23
CA ALA A 317 -10.05 -8.41 20.94
C ALA A 317 -9.95 -8.24 19.42
N PRO A 318 -9.87 -6.99 18.92
CA PRO A 318 -9.75 -6.75 17.50
C PRO A 318 -8.55 -7.47 16.88
N ILE A 319 -8.76 -8.16 15.76
CA ILE A 319 -7.71 -8.85 15.00
C ILE A 319 -7.23 -7.96 13.85
N ASP A 320 -5.95 -8.07 13.51
CA ASP A 320 -5.38 -7.37 12.34
C ASP A 320 -5.78 -8.10 11.06
N VAL A 321 -6.52 -7.41 10.20
CA VAL A 321 -6.99 -7.96 8.91
C VAL A 321 -6.07 -7.62 7.74
N GLY A 322 -4.91 -7.00 8.01
CA GLY A 322 -3.90 -6.67 7.01
C GLY A 322 -4.38 -5.64 5.98
N ARG A 323 -3.74 -5.69 4.77
CA ARG A 323 -4.03 -4.77 3.67
C ARG A 323 -5.15 -5.29 2.78
#